data_38c4f8642bd1a48be5d58954e06c0ae5
#
_entry.id   38c4f8642bd1a48be5d58954e06c0ae5
#
_cell.length_a   1.000
_cell.length_b   1.000
_cell.length_c   1.000
_cell.angle_alpha   90.00
_cell.angle_beta   90.00
_cell.angle_gamma   90.00
#
_symmetry.space_group_name_H-M   'P 1'
#
loop_
_entity.id
_entity.type
_entity.pdbx_description
1 polymer ?
#
loop_
_entity_poly.entity_id
_entity_poly.type
_entity_poly.pdbx_seq_one_letter_code
_entity_poly.pdbx_strand_id
1 'polypeptide(L)'
;MARARVTLLEASGRVGGKLWGGEVGGVRVDLGAESVLARRPEAVELARAVGLGGELEPPTTAKAAIWTRGALRPLPGGQVMGVPGDLAALEASGVLTAEGLERARREESTEVGDDVAIGRYVADRLGREVVDRLVEPLLGGVYAGRADEISLRAAVPQLLSIARGGGSLVEGVHELASRPATVGTPVFNGLRGGLGTLPEAVAAACVKAGVDLRTDAPVDELRRTPDGWRVVTGGEVLHADAVVLAVPAPAAARLLREDAPAAATELDAVEYAGMALVTLAFRRSDLAELPSGSGFLVPPVDGRRIKASTFSSNKWGWLERSAPDAFLLRTSLGRHREDEALGLPDEELVARSLTDLAEAIGLTARPYDTFVSRFTAGLPQYPVGHPDRVARVRAAAERVGALALCGAAYDGVGIPACIASAAAAVAAVDRLLTPETGDGSTERTMGA
;
A
#
# COMPACT_ATOMS: atom_id res chain seq x y z
N MET A 1 -20.59 -24.17 15.29
CA MET A 1 -19.29 -23.53 15.50
C MET A 1 -19.33 -22.82 16.85
N ALA A 2 -18.45 -23.17 17.78
CA ALA A 2 -18.25 -22.38 18.98
C ALA A 2 -17.76 -21.01 18.54
N ARG A 3 -18.46 -19.93 18.93
CA ARG A 3 -18.03 -18.56 18.61
C ARG A 3 -16.80 -18.26 19.46
N ALA A 4 -15.67 -17.95 18.84
CA ALA A 4 -14.51 -17.44 19.53
C ALA A 4 -14.85 -16.10 20.19
N ARG A 5 -14.39 -15.90 21.42
CA ARG A 5 -14.39 -14.56 22.05
C ARG A 5 -13.16 -13.83 21.55
N VAL A 6 -13.34 -12.67 20.96
CA VAL A 6 -12.25 -11.88 20.37
C VAL A 6 -12.05 -10.60 21.17
N THR A 7 -10.81 -10.33 21.57
CA THR A 7 -10.37 -9.02 22.07
C THR A 7 -9.42 -8.42 21.04
N LEU A 8 -9.68 -7.20 20.57
CA LEU A 8 -8.84 -6.45 19.65
C LEU A 8 -8.20 -5.27 20.40
N LEU A 9 -6.87 -5.23 20.42
CA LEU A 9 -6.09 -4.18 21.05
C LEU A 9 -5.43 -3.32 19.98
N GLU A 10 -5.71 -2.02 19.99
CA GLU A 10 -5.10 -1.01 19.14
C GLU A 10 -4.31 -0.02 20.01
N ALA A 11 -3.05 0.20 19.67
CA ALA A 11 -2.15 1.03 20.47
C ALA A 11 -2.49 2.52 20.42
N SER A 12 -3.06 2.99 19.32
CA SER A 12 -3.48 4.39 19.16
C SER A 12 -4.93 4.61 19.55
N GLY A 13 -5.35 5.87 19.65
CA GLY A 13 -6.74 6.24 19.95
C GLY A 13 -7.73 6.00 18.82
N ARG A 14 -7.30 5.37 17.70
CA ARG A 14 -8.17 5.09 16.56
C ARG A 14 -7.77 3.82 15.83
N VAL A 15 -8.73 3.12 15.26
CA VAL A 15 -8.49 1.99 14.36
C VAL A 15 -8.14 2.46 12.93
N GLY A 16 -7.65 1.55 12.09
CA GLY A 16 -7.47 1.77 10.66
C GLY A 16 -6.04 2.14 10.22
N GLY A 17 -5.17 2.53 11.15
CA GLY A 17 -3.77 2.81 10.83
C GLY A 17 -3.61 3.86 9.71
N LYS A 18 -3.22 3.40 8.52
CA LYS A 18 -2.98 4.26 7.34
C LYS A 18 -4.25 4.63 6.56
N LEU A 19 -5.39 4.02 6.86
CA LEU A 19 -6.71 4.49 6.42
C LEU A 19 -7.20 5.49 7.48
N TRP A 20 -7.01 6.75 7.18
CA TRP A 20 -7.27 7.82 8.12
C TRP A 20 -8.11 8.92 7.45
N GLY A 21 -9.34 9.07 7.89
CA GLY A 21 -10.21 10.17 7.53
C GLY A 21 -10.05 11.34 8.48
N GLY A 22 -10.20 12.54 7.96
CA GLY A 22 -10.17 13.77 8.75
C GLY A 22 -10.87 14.90 8.02
N GLU A 23 -10.66 16.13 8.49
CA GLU A 23 -11.26 17.32 7.92
C GLU A 23 -10.19 18.36 7.64
N VAL A 24 -10.24 18.97 6.44
CA VAL A 24 -9.37 20.08 6.06
C VAL A 24 -10.24 21.14 5.40
N GLY A 25 -10.19 22.36 5.92
CA GLY A 25 -11.00 23.47 5.43
C GLY A 25 -12.52 23.25 5.54
N GLY A 26 -12.98 22.51 6.53
CA GLY A 26 -14.39 22.16 6.72
C GLY A 26 -14.86 21.04 5.79
N VAL A 27 -13.93 20.34 5.11
CA VAL A 27 -14.26 19.27 4.15
C VAL A 27 -13.67 17.94 4.62
N ARG A 28 -14.50 16.90 4.71
CA ARG A 28 -14.01 15.55 5.02
C ARG A 28 -13.16 15.05 3.89
N VAL A 29 -11.98 14.47 4.23
CA VAL A 29 -10.99 13.98 3.27
C VAL A 29 -10.22 12.79 3.84
N ASP A 30 -9.55 12.03 2.97
CA ASP A 30 -8.55 11.06 3.38
C ASP A 30 -7.21 11.76 3.69
N LEU A 31 -6.72 11.58 4.90
CA LEU A 31 -5.40 12.03 5.36
C LEU A 31 -4.34 10.93 5.18
N GLY A 32 -4.74 9.75 4.75
CA GLY A 32 -3.92 8.58 4.45
C GLY A 32 -4.16 8.03 3.06
N ALA A 33 -4.34 6.71 2.95
CA ALA A 33 -4.70 6.08 1.68
C ALA A 33 -6.11 6.50 1.23
N GLU A 34 -6.29 6.78 -0.07
CA GLU A 34 -7.55 7.30 -0.64
C GLU A 34 -8.18 6.42 -1.71
N SER A 35 -7.49 5.34 -2.12
CA SER A 35 -7.99 4.44 -3.17
C SER A 35 -7.58 3.00 -2.94
N VAL A 36 -8.42 2.07 -3.42
CA VAL A 36 -8.16 0.63 -3.44
C VAL A 36 -8.14 0.12 -4.87
N LEU A 37 -7.34 -0.92 -5.14
CA LEU A 37 -7.39 -1.64 -6.40
C LEU A 37 -8.72 -2.39 -6.53
N ALA A 38 -9.58 -1.97 -7.47
CA ALA A 38 -10.90 -2.56 -7.66
C ALA A 38 -10.85 -3.96 -8.32
N ARG A 39 -9.75 -4.28 -9.02
CA ARG A 39 -9.54 -5.61 -9.62
C ARG A 39 -9.31 -6.73 -8.59
N ARG A 40 -8.96 -6.37 -7.37
CA ARG A 40 -8.81 -7.28 -6.24
C ARG A 40 -10.11 -7.24 -5.42
N PRO A 41 -10.83 -8.37 -5.25
CA PRO A 41 -12.17 -8.37 -4.66
C PRO A 41 -12.19 -8.05 -3.17
N GLU A 42 -11.12 -8.32 -2.43
CA GLU A 42 -11.10 -8.36 -0.96
C GLU A 42 -11.58 -7.06 -0.32
N ALA A 43 -11.15 -5.89 -0.84
CA ALA A 43 -11.57 -4.60 -0.28
C ALA A 43 -13.01 -4.24 -0.64
N VAL A 44 -13.44 -4.59 -1.85
CA VAL A 44 -14.81 -4.37 -2.33
C VAL A 44 -15.80 -5.26 -1.55
N GLU A 45 -15.43 -6.52 -1.33
CA GLU A 45 -16.23 -7.47 -0.55
C GLU A 45 -16.32 -7.06 0.92
N LEU A 46 -15.21 -6.61 1.53
CA LEU A 46 -15.23 -6.10 2.89
C LEU A 46 -16.13 -4.86 3.00
N ALA A 47 -16.01 -3.91 2.08
CA ALA A 47 -16.88 -2.73 2.06
C ALA A 47 -18.37 -3.11 1.97
N ARG A 48 -18.70 -4.09 1.13
CA ARG A 48 -20.08 -4.63 1.04
C ARG A 48 -20.53 -5.29 2.34
N ALA A 49 -19.67 -6.11 2.93
CA ALA A 49 -19.97 -6.84 4.16
C ALA A 49 -20.28 -5.91 5.36
N VAL A 50 -19.66 -4.72 5.40
CA VAL A 50 -19.89 -3.73 6.46
C VAL A 50 -20.89 -2.64 6.06
N GLY A 51 -21.64 -2.83 4.96
CA GLY A 51 -22.70 -1.94 4.55
C GLY A 51 -22.28 -0.74 3.71
N LEU A 52 -21.02 -0.66 3.28
CA LEU A 52 -20.48 0.43 2.45
C LEU A 52 -20.49 0.12 0.94
N GLY A 53 -21.13 -0.96 0.51
CA GLY A 53 -21.16 -1.35 -0.90
C GLY A 53 -21.73 -0.29 -1.84
N GLY A 54 -22.73 0.48 -1.40
CA GLY A 54 -23.34 1.58 -2.14
C GLY A 54 -22.51 2.88 -2.14
N GLU A 55 -21.46 2.93 -1.32
CA GLU A 55 -20.57 4.09 -1.22
C GLU A 55 -19.31 3.95 -2.09
N LEU A 56 -19.08 2.78 -2.72
CA LEU A 56 -17.99 2.56 -3.64
C LEU A 56 -18.15 3.44 -4.89
N GLU A 57 -17.16 4.25 -5.18
CA GLU A 57 -17.17 5.17 -6.30
C GLU A 57 -15.83 5.12 -7.06
N PRO A 58 -15.82 4.92 -8.39
CA PRO A 58 -14.59 5.01 -9.18
C PRO A 58 -14.12 6.45 -9.25
N PRO A 59 -12.83 6.71 -9.53
CA PRO A 59 -12.34 8.04 -9.76
C PRO A 59 -13.00 8.64 -11.01
N THR A 60 -13.35 9.92 -10.96
CA THR A 60 -13.92 10.69 -12.09
C THR A 60 -12.93 10.77 -13.24
N THR A 61 -11.64 10.83 -12.93
CA THR A 61 -10.56 10.78 -13.90
C THR A 61 -9.38 9.96 -13.35
N ALA A 62 -8.80 9.14 -14.22
CA ALA A 62 -7.57 8.41 -13.97
C ALA A 62 -6.38 8.98 -14.78
N LYS A 63 -6.56 10.10 -15.46
CA LYS A 63 -5.50 10.74 -16.26
C LYS A 63 -4.44 11.32 -15.32
N ALA A 64 -3.32 10.62 -15.20
CA ALA A 64 -2.16 11.05 -14.43
C ALA A 64 -1.06 11.56 -15.37
N ALA A 65 -0.17 12.38 -14.83
CA ALA A 65 1.01 12.89 -15.52
C ALA A 65 2.30 12.51 -14.77
N ILE A 66 3.42 12.71 -15.41
CA ILE A 66 4.75 12.71 -14.80
C ILE A 66 5.34 14.10 -14.99
N TRP A 67 5.72 14.74 -13.90
CA TRP A 67 6.44 16.02 -13.96
C TRP A 67 7.92 15.75 -14.09
N THR A 68 8.40 15.79 -15.31
CA THR A 68 9.77 15.45 -15.66
C THR A 68 10.28 16.30 -16.80
N ARG A 69 11.60 16.56 -16.82
CA ARG A 69 12.26 17.38 -17.85
C ARG A 69 11.59 18.75 -18.02
N GLY A 70 11.21 19.37 -16.89
CA GLY A 70 10.62 20.71 -16.84
C GLY A 70 9.17 20.84 -17.35
N ALA A 71 8.44 19.73 -17.57
CA ALA A 71 7.06 19.77 -18.03
C ALA A 71 6.23 18.61 -17.46
N LEU A 72 4.91 18.83 -17.37
CA LEU A 72 3.95 17.74 -17.14
C LEU A 72 3.78 16.96 -18.44
N ARG A 73 4.07 15.67 -18.39
CA ARG A 73 3.98 14.75 -19.52
C ARG A 73 2.96 13.67 -19.21
N PRO A 74 2.11 13.28 -20.17
CA PRO A 74 1.12 12.24 -19.92
C PRO A 74 1.80 10.92 -19.55
N LEU A 75 1.23 10.22 -18.57
CA LEU A 75 1.66 8.85 -18.26
C LEU A 75 1.36 7.98 -19.48
N PRO A 76 2.35 7.26 -20.06
CA PRO A 76 2.13 6.44 -21.25
C PRO A 76 1.15 5.30 -20.94
N GLY A 77 0.25 5.00 -21.88
CA GLY A 77 -0.63 3.84 -21.81
C GLY A 77 0.13 2.53 -22.03
N GLY A 78 -0.54 1.39 -21.80
CA GLY A 78 0.02 0.06 -22.09
C GLY A 78 1.25 -0.30 -21.26
N GLN A 79 1.35 0.18 -20.02
CA GLN A 79 2.46 -0.10 -19.11
C GLN A 79 2.01 -0.89 -17.88
N VAL A 80 2.93 -1.59 -17.24
CA VAL A 80 2.74 -2.26 -15.95
C VAL A 80 3.81 -1.79 -14.97
N MET A 81 3.41 -1.04 -13.94
CA MET A 81 4.31 -0.44 -12.93
C MET A 81 5.48 0.34 -13.53
N GLY A 82 5.22 1.06 -14.63
CA GLY A 82 6.22 1.87 -15.34
C GLY A 82 7.03 1.11 -16.37
N VAL A 83 6.91 -0.20 -16.47
CA VAL A 83 7.53 -0.98 -17.54
C VAL A 83 6.66 -0.87 -18.80
N PRO A 84 7.18 -0.31 -19.91
CA PRO A 84 6.37 -0.07 -21.11
C PRO A 84 6.08 -1.37 -21.88
N GLY A 85 4.85 -1.50 -22.35
CA GLY A 85 4.43 -2.51 -23.33
C GLY A 85 4.05 -1.89 -24.68
N ASP A 86 4.13 -0.57 -24.80
CA ASP A 86 3.86 0.19 -26.03
C ASP A 86 4.88 1.30 -26.20
N LEU A 87 5.86 1.08 -27.07
CA LEU A 87 6.92 2.06 -27.34
C LEU A 87 6.43 3.27 -28.14
N ALA A 88 5.33 3.15 -28.91
CA ALA A 88 4.76 4.29 -29.60
C ALA A 88 4.03 5.23 -28.62
N ALA A 89 3.28 4.67 -27.65
CA ALA A 89 2.70 5.46 -26.57
C ALA A 89 3.77 6.09 -25.68
N LEU A 90 4.88 5.39 -25.43
CA LEU A 90 6.03 5.91 -24.70
C LEU A 90 6.67 7.11 -25.42
N GLU A 91 6.91 7.01 -26.73
CA GLU A 91 7.41 8.09 -27.56
C GLU A 91 6.48 9.31 -27.54
N ALA A 92 5.19 9.09 -27.77
CA ALA A 92 4.18 10.15 -27.78
C ALA A 92 4.05 10.88 -26.42
N SER A 93 4.35 10.20 -25.31
CA SER A 93 4.35 10.82 -23.98
C SER A 93 5.46 11.86 -23.79
N GLY A 94 6.56 11.72 -24.51
CA GLY A 94 7.74 12.57 -24.38
C GLY A 94 8.45 12.47 -23.02
N VAL A 95 8.19 11.42 -22.22
CA VAL A 95 8.80 11.22 -20.90
C VAL A 95 10.31 10.98 -21.04
N LEU A 96 10.72 10.19 -22.02
CA LEU A 96 12.13 9.92 -22.29
C LEU A 96 12.76 10.95 -23.24
N THR A 97 14.08 11.03 -23.22
CA THR A 97 14.85 11.68 -24.26
C THR A 97 14.84 10.84 -25.55
N ALA A 98 15.30 11.41 -26.66
CA ALA A 98 15.45 10.65 -27.91
C ALA A 98 16.43 9.48 -27.72
N GLU A 99 17.54 9.70 -27.03
CA GLU A 99 18.55 8.69 -26.73
C GLU A 99 17.98 7.58 -25.82
N GLY A 100 17.20 7.95 -24.80
CA GLY A 100 16.55 7.00 -23.91
C GLY A 100 15.52 6.13 -24.63
N LEU A 101 14.76 6.72 -25.55
CA LEU A 101 13.80 5.99 -26.39
C LEU A 101 14.51 5.02 -27.35
N GLU A 102 15.60 5.47 -28.00
CA GLU A 102 16.40 4.60 -28.88
C GLU A 102 17.05 3.45 -28.10
N ARG A 103 17.47 3.68 -26.85
CA ARG A 103 17.95 2.61 -25.98
C ARG A 103 16.84 1.60 -25.63
N ALA A 104 15.63 2.10 -25.33
CA ALA A 104 14.49 1.25 -25.01
C ALA A 104 14.05 0.38 -26.21
N ARG A 105 14.16 0.90 -27.43
CA ARG A 105 13.90 0.15 -28.68
C ARG A 105 14.90 -0.99 -28.94
N ARG A 106 16.13 -0.85 -28.42
CA ARG A 106 17.17 -1.88 -28.48
C ARG A 106 17.12 -2.73 -27.22
N GLU A 107 16.01 -3.44 -27.03
CA GLU A 107 15.86 -4.32 -25.89
C GLU A 107 16.97 -5.38 -25.85
N GLU A 108 17.69 -5.45 -24.74
CA GLU A 108 18.72 -6.45 -24.54
C GLU A 108 18.20 -7.65 -23.75
N SER A 109 18.74 -8.84 -24.02
CA SER A 109 18.38 -10.05 -23.27
C SER A 109 19.18 -10.11 -21.95
N THR A 110 18.50 -10.43 -20.87
CA THR A 110 19.10 -10.58 -19.54
C THR A 110 18.49 -11.79 -18.85
N GLU A 111 19.33 -12.69 -18.38
CA GLU A 111 18.88 -13.85 -17.60
C GLU A 111 18.46 -13.42 -16.20
N VAL A 112 17.41 -14.03 -15.69
CA VAL A 112 16.86 -13.78 -14.35
C VAL A 112 16.80 -15.07 -13.57
N GLY A 113 17.41 -15.07 -12.38
CA GLY A 113 17.33 -16.15 -11.41
C GLY A 113 15.99 -16.21 -10.68
N ASP A 114 16.03 -16.60 -9.41
CA ASP A 114 14.82 -16.72 -8.60
C ASP A 114 14.19 -15.38 -8.25
N ASP A 115 14.97 -14.33 -8.15
CA ASP A 115 14.52 -12.97 -7.89
C ASP A 115 15.59 -11.96 -8.36
N VAL A 116 15.16 -10.73 -8.63
CA VAL A 116 16.03 -9.62 -9.05
C VAL A 116 15.37 -8.31 -8.66
N ALA A 117 16.15 -7.24 -8.46
CA ALA A 117 15.61 -5.90 -8.29
C ALA A 117 15.01 -5.40 -9.61
N ILE A 118 13.75 -4.94 -9.57
CA ILE A 118 13.01 -4.51 -10.78
C ILE A 118 13.74 -3.41 -11.55
N GLY A 119 14.34 -2.42 -10.85
CA GLY A 119 15.07 -1.33 -11.49
C GLY A 119 16.29 -1.82 -12.25
N ARG A 120 17.07 -2.74 -11.67
CA ARG A 120 18.24 -3.33 -12.34
C ARG A 120 17.82 -4.11 -13.59
N TYR A 121 16.84 -5.00 -13.44
CA TYR A 121 16.34 -5.80 -14.54
C TYR A 121 15.83 -4.94 -15.71
N VAL A 122 15.01 -3.91 -15.42
CA VAL A 122 14.47 -3.04 -16.46
C VAL A 122 15.57 -2.15 -17.06
N ALA A 123 16.55 -1.68 -16.26
CA ALA A 123 17.68 -0.91 -16.77
C ALA A 123 18.53 -1.72 -17.76
N ASP A 124 18.82 -2.98 -17.43
CA ASP A 124 19.57 -3.89 -18.30
C ASP A 124 18.82 -4.15 -19.62
N ARG A 125 17.51 -4.35 -19.54
CA ARG A 125 16.65 -4.63 -20.71
C ARG A 125 16.39 -3.39 -21.58
N LEU A 126 15.88 -2.31 -20.97
CA LEU A 126 15.30 -1.16 -21.69
C LEU A 126 16.08 0.15 -21.48
N GLY A 127 17.09 0.14 -20.62
CA GLY A 127 17.90 1.32 -20.32
C GLY A 127 17.48 2.06 -19.04
N ARG A 128 18.44 2.78 -18.47
CA ARG A 128 18.32 3.45 -17.17
C ARG A 128 17.22 4.52 -17.14
N GLU A 129 17.04 5.25 -18.24
CA GLU A 129 16.07 6.35 -18.28
C GLU A 129 14.63 5.87 -18.15
N VAL A 130 14.31 4.65 -18.63
CA VAL A 130 12.98 4.01 -18.39
C VAL A 130 12.76 3.81 -16.89
N VAL A 131 13.78 3.35 -16.19
CA VAL A 131 13.70 3.17 -14.74
C VAL A 131 13.51 4.51 -14.05
N ASP A 132 14.41 5.46 -14.29
CA ASP A 132 14.46 6.73 -13.58
C ASP A 132 13.19 7.57 -13.75
N ARG A 133 12.56 7.54 -14.94
CA ARG A 133 11.43 8.42 -15.27
C ARG A 133 10.06 7.73 -15.28
N LEU A 134 10.01 6.39 -15.28
CA LEU A 134 8.75 5.66 -15.28
C LEU A 134 8.65 4.67 -14.11
N VAL A 135 9.57 3.70 -14.02
CA VAL A 135 9.45 2.63 -13.01
C VAL A 135 9.61 3.20 -11.61
N GLU A 136 10.62 4.03 -11.38
CA GLU A 136 10.91 4.62 -10.08
C GLU A 136 9.75 5.46 -9.53
N PRO A 137 9.16 6.43 -10.26
CA PRO A 137 8.05 7.21 -9.72
C PRO A 137 6.77 6.40 -9.50
N LEU A 138 6.49 5.36 -10.30
CA LEU A 138 5.32 4.50 -10.09
C LEU A 138 5.51 3.57 -8.90
N LEU A 139 6.66 2.91 -8.76
CA LEU A 139 6.99 2.11 -7.59
C LEU A 139 7.11 2.99 -6.33
N GLY A 140 7.70 4.17 -6.46
CA GLY A 140 7.76 5.16 -5.39
C GLY A 140 6.39 5.62 -4.92
N GLY A 141 5.39 5.64 -5.79
CA GLY A 141 3.98 5.88 -5.43
C GLY A 141 3.36 4.77 -4.59
N VAL A 142 3.80 3.54 -4.77
CA VAL A 142 3.25 2.35 -4.08
C VAL A 142 4.07 1.99 -2.84
N TYR A 143 5.40 1.97 -2.94
CA TYR A 143 6.30 1.49 -1.89
C TYR A 143 7.08 2.61 -1.19
N ALA A 144 7.10 3.81 -1.76
CA ALA A 144 8.03 4.89 -1.42
C ALA A 144 9.52 4.40 -1.40
N GLY A 145 9.80 3.29 -2.07
CA GLY A 145 11.06 2.60 -2.12
C GLY A 145 11.87 2.93 -3.37
N ARG A 146 12.99 2.25 -3.53
CA ARG A 146 13.89 2.40 -4.68
C ARG A 146 13.76 1.20 -5.62
N ALA A 147 13.50 1.45 -6.90
CA ALA A 147 13.34 0.39 -7.90
C ALA A 147 14.55 -0.56 -7.95
N ASP A 148 15.76 -0.06 -7.71
CA ASP A 148 17.00 -0.83 -7.72
C ASP A 148 17.15 -1.79 -6.52
N GLU A 149 16.26 -1.74 -5.55
CA GLU A 149 16.24 -2.60 -4.37
C GLU A 149 14.99 -3.48 -4.32
N ILE A 150 13.86 -3.00 -4.87
CA ILE A 150 12.57 -3.70 -4.79
C ILE A 150 12.60 -4.99 -5.60
N SER A 151 12.24 -6.09 -4.96
CA SER A 151 12.10 -7.42 -5.56
C SER A 151 11.04 -7.44 -6.65
N LEU A 152 11.41 -7.91 -7.84
CA LEU A 152 10.49 -8.16 -8.94
C LEU A 152 9.46 -9.24 -8.57
N ARG A 153 9.92 -10.29 -7.87
CA ARG A 153 9.10 -11.41 -7.39
C ARG A 153 8.04 -10.96 -6.38
N ALA A 154 8.38 -10.03 -5.49
CA ALA A 154 7.46 -9.55 -4.46
C ALA A 154 6.50 -8.46 -4.97
N ALA A 155 7.00 -7.53 -5.78
CA ALA A 155 6.24 -6.34 -6.18
C ALA A 155 5.38 -6.58 -7.43
N VAL A 156 5.90 -7.29 -8.44
CA VAL A 156 5.23 -7.51 -9.72
C VAL A 156 5.52 -8.92 -10.25
N PRO A 157 5.01 -9.98 -9.58
CA PRO A 157 5.33 -11.38 -9.92
C PRO A 157 4.98 -11.75 -11.36
N GLN A 158 4.03 -11.06 -12.00
CA GLN A 158 3.69 -11.27 -13.40
C GLN A 158 4.86 -10.90 -14.33
N LEU A 159 5.64 -9.87 -14.00
CA LEU A 159 6.82 -9.49 -14.78
C LEU A 159 7.95 -10.52 -14.59
N LEU A 160 8.07 -11.15 -13.43
CA LEU A 160 9.05 -12.22 -13.22
C LEU A 160 8.75 -13.44 -14.13
N SER A 161 7.47 -13.76 -14.33
CA SER A 161 7.07 -14.84 -15.26
C SER A 161 7.47 -14.51 -16.70
N ILE A 162 7.28 -13.26 -17.15
CA ILE A 162 7.72 -12.77 -18.46
C ILE A 162 9.25 -12.85 -18.56
N ALA A 163 9.96 -12.37 -17.54
CA ALA A 163 11.42 -12.34 -17.48
C ALA A 163 12.03 -13.76 -17.64
N ARG A 164 11.45 -14.75 -16.96
CA ARG A 164 11.89 -16.14 -17.02
C ARG A 164 11.55 -16.83 -18.36
N GLY A 165 10.55 -16.33 -19.06
CA GLY A 165 10.18 -16.83 -20.39
C GLY A 165 11.21 -16.52 -21.48
N GLY A 166 12.17 -15.64 -21.25
CA GLY A 166 13.27 -15.32 -22.17
C GLY A 166 12.87 -14.52 -23.43
N GLY A 167 11.60 -14.13 -23.54
CA GLY A 167 11.08 -13.33 -24.65
C GLY A 167 11.30 -11.81 -24.47
N SER A 168 10.68 -11.02 -25.37
CA SER A 168 10.66 -9.56 -25.23
C SER A 168 9.87 -9.14 -24.00
N LEU A 169 10.47 -8.27 -23.17
CA LEU A 169 9.80 -7.68 -22.01
C LEU A 169 8.67 -6.75 -22.46
N VAL A 170 8.90 -5.98 -23.52
CA VAL A 170 7.90 -5.06 -24.08
C VAL A 170 6.68 -5.83 -24.59
N GLU A 171 6.89 -6.91 -25.35
CA GLU A 171 5.78 -7.74 -25.84
C GLU A 171 5.03 -8.43 -24.69
N GLY A 172 5.74 -9.01 -23.73
CA GLY A 172 5.10 -9.65 -22.57
C GLY A 172 4.31 -8.66 -21.71
N VAL A 173 4.80 -7.42 -21.54
CA VAL A 173 4.05 -6.34 -20.87
C VAL A 173 2.86 -5.90 -21.71
N HIS A 174 3.00 -5.81 -23.04
CA HIS A 174 1.89 -5.52 -23.95
C HIS A 174 0.76 -6.53 -23.79
N GLU A 175 1.06 -7.81 -23.84
CA GLU A 175 0.09 -8.89 -23.63
C GLU A 175 -0.59 -8.78 -22.24
N LEU A 176 0.19 -8.54 -21.21
CA LEU A 176 -0.32 -8.38 -19.83
C LEU A 176 -1.25 -7.18 -19.70
N ALA A 177 -0.87 -6.02 -20.26
CA ALA A 177 -1.64 -4.79 -20.22
C ALA A 177 -2.91 -4.86 -21.11
N SER A 178 -2.86 -5.64 -22.19
CA SER A 178 -3.97 -5.83 -23.15
C SER A 178 -4.99 -6.88 -22.68
N ARG A 179 -4.74 -7.60 -21.58
CA ARG A 179 -5.72 -8.55 -21.05
C ARG A 179 -7.03 -7.83 -20.74
N PRO A 180 -8.17 -8.34 -21.21
CA PRO A 180 -9.44 -7.71 -20.94
C PRO A 180 -9.65 -7.56 -19.43
N ALA A 181 -9.74 -6.33 -18.97
CA ALA A 181 -10.33 -6.10 -17.66
C ALA A 181 -11.81 -6.53 -17.75
N THR A 182 -12.37 -7.09 -16.68
CA THR A 182 -13.81 -7.36 -16.62
C THR A 182 -14.53 -6.08 -17.03
N VAL A 183 -15.32 -6.14 -18.08
CA VAL A 183 -15.99 -4.96 -18.66
C VAL A 183 -16.75 -4.22 -17.55
N GLY A 184 -16.48 -2.92 -17.43
CA GLY A 184 -17.12 -2.08 -16.40
C GLY A 184 -16.44 -2.08 -15.02
N THR A 185 -15.38 -2.85 -14.79
CA THR A 185 -14.64 -2.80 -13.53
C THR A 185 -13.56 -1.70 -13.60
N PRO A 186 -13.62 -0.65 -12.76
CA PRO A 186 -12.59 0.38 -12.72
C PRO A 186 -11.26 -0.19 -12.21
N VAL A 187 -10.15 0.50 -12.46
CA VAL A 187 -8.84 0.10 -11.90
C VAL A 187 -8.80 0.36 -10.40
N PHE A 188 -9.40 1.48 -9.98
CA PHE A 188 -9.46 1.89 -8.58
C PHE A 188 -10.88 2.21 -8.17
N ASN A 189 -11.17 2.04 -6.88
CA ASN A 189 -12.33 2.60 -6.20
C ASN A 189 -11.88 3.42 -4.99
N GLY A 190 -12.69 4.42 -4.66
CA GLY A 190 -12.74 5.07 -3.36
C GLY A 190 -14.06 4.79 -2.67
N LEU A 191 -14.29 5.46 -1.56
CA LEU A 191 -15.56 5.49 -0.85
C LEU A 191 -16.04 6.94 -0.75
N ARG A 192 -17.33 7.18 -0.91
CA ARG A 192 -17.91 8.48 -0.58
C ARG A 192 -17.65 8.79 0.89
N GLY A 193 -17.13 9.98 1.16
CA GLY A 193 -16.67 10.36 2.49
C GLY A 193 -15.24 9.90 2.84
N GLY A 194 -14.54 9.28 1.89
CA GLY A 194 -13.15 8.82 2.00
C GLY A 194 -13.01 7.37 2.48
N LEU A 195 -11.87 6.77 2.18
CA LEU A 195 -11.52 5.41 2.63
C LEU A 195 -11.38 5.27 4.15
N GLY A 196 -11.15 6.37 4.86
CA GLY A 196 -11.14 6.39 6.32
C GLY A 196 -12.45 5.94 6.94
N THR A 197 -13.55 5.92 6.18
CA THR A 197 -14.86 5.37 6.64
C THR A 197 -14.84 3.85 6.76
N LEU A 198 -13.99 3.15 6.01
CA LEU A 198 -13.95 1.69 6.01
C LEU A 198 -13.55 1.10 7.37
N PRO A 199 -12.44 1.51 8.02
CA PRO A 199 -12.09 0.99 9.34
C PRO A 199 -13.11 1.37 10.42
N GLU A 200 -13.76 2.52 10.32
CA GLU A 200 -14.86 2.91 11.24
C GLU A 200 -16.04 1.93 11.14
N ALA A 201 -16.46 1.61 9.91
CA ALA A 201 -17.55 0.65 9.67
C ALA A 201 -17.18 -0.78 10.08
N VAL A 202 -15.93 -1.20 9.83
CA VAL A 202 -15.42 -2.51 10.25
C VAL A 202 -15.41 -2.60 11.78
N ALA A 203 -14.92 -1.58 12.48
CA ALA A 203 -14.93 -1.53 13.94
C ALA A 203 -16.35 -1.62 14.52
N ALA A 204 -17.28 -0.85 13.95
CA ALA A 204 -18.69 -0.91 14.35
C ALA A 204 -19.29 -2.30 14.15
N ALA A 205 -18.98 -2.96 13.03
CA ALA A 205 -19.41 -4.32 12.76
C ALA A 205 -18.80 -5.33 13.73
N CYS A 206 -17.53 -5.18 14.10
CA CYS A 206 -16.85 -6.01 15.09
C CYS A 206 -17.50 -5.87 16.47
N VAL A 207 -17.72 -4.64 16.93
CA VAL A 207 -18.39 -4.39 18.23
C VAL A 207 -19.80 -4.98 18.23
N LYS A 208 -20.55 -4.79 17.16
CA LYS A 208 -21.91 -5.40 16.99
C LYS A 208 -21.85 -6.94 17.04
N ALA A 209 -20.76 -7.53 16.57
CA ALA A 209 -20.54 -8.99 16.62
C ALA A 209 -20.05 -9.48 18.01
N GLY A 210 -19.83 -8.59 18.98
CA GLY A 210 -19.40 -8.90 20.34
C GLY A 210 -17.89 -8.93 20.54
N VAL A 211 -17.11 -8.28 19.64
CA VAL A 211 -15.67 -8.11 19.83
C VAL A 211 -15.42 -7.04 20.92
N ASP A 212 -14.57 -7.36 21.87
CA ASP A 212 -14.01 -6.40 22.84
C ASP A 212 -12.91 -5.59 22.13
N LEU A 213 -13.28 -4.42 21.62
CA LEU A 213 -12.37 -3.51 20.90
C LEU A 213 -11.88 -2.42 21.85
N ARG A 214 -10.56 -2.32 22.01
CA ARG A 214 -9.91 -1.36 22.89
C ARG A 214 -8.88 -0.55 22.11
N THR A 215 -9.04 0.76 22.11
CA THR A 215 -8.04 1.74 21.64
C THR A 215 -7.21 2.25 22.82
N ASP A 216 -6.11 2.95 22.54
CA ASP A 216 -5.14 3.38 23.54
C ASP A 216 -4.63 2.22 24.43
N ALA A 217 -4.57 1.03 23.82
CA ALA A 217 -4.23 -0.23 24.48
C ALA A 217 -2.98 -0.89 23.85
N PRO A 218 -1.79 -0.25 23.98
CA PRO A 218 -0.56 -0.83 23.48
C PRO A 218 -0.26 -2.16 24.20
N VAL A 219 0.15 -3.17 23.45
CA VAL A 219 0.63 -4.42 24.02
C VAL A 219 2.08 -4.23 24.45
N ASP A 220 2.30 -4.31 25.77
CA ASP A 220 3.62 -4.15 26.39
C ASP A 220 4.43 -5.44 26.32
N GLU A 221 3.76 -6.58 26.57
CA GLU A 221 4.40 -7.89 26.61
C GLU A 221 3.48 -8.95 26.00
N LEU A 222 4.07 -9.90 25.30
CA LEU A 222 3.43 -11.10 24.79
C LEU A 222 4.29 -12.31 25.18
N ARG A 223 3.69 -13.31 25.82
CA ARG A 223 4.39 -14.54 26.28
C ARG A 223 3.61 -15.79 25.96
N ARG A 224 4.29 -16.80 25.47
CA ARG A 224 3.75 -18.14 25.33
C ARG A 224 3.68 -18.81 26.70
N THR A 225 2.56 -19.46 26.98
CA THR A 225 2.34 -20.25 28.19
C THR A 225 1.94 -21.68 27.80
N PRO A 226 1.98 -22.65 28.73
CA PRO A 226 1.51 -24.02 28.42
C PRO A 226 0.07 -24.05 27.90
N ASP A 227 -0.80 -23.16 28.39
CA ASP A 227 -2.24 -23.17 28.11
C ASP A 227 -2.66 -22.12 27.05
N GLY A 228 -1.71 -21.41 26.41
CA GLY A 228 -2.03 -20.37 25.45
C GLY A 228 -1.04 -19.21 25.48
N TRP A 229 -1.56 -18.01 25.51
CA TRP A 229 -0.80 -16.77 25.48
C TRP A 229 -1.17 -15.86 26.64
N ARG A 230 -0.15 -15.23 27.23
CA ARG A 230 -0.28 -14.12 28.18
C ARG A 230 0.02 -12.83 27.45
N VAL A 231 -0.92 -11.90 27.49
CA VAL A 231 -0.82 -10.57 26.86
C VAL A 231 -0.91 -9.51 27.96
N VAL A 232 0.03 -8.58 28.00
CA VAL A 232 0.03 -7.47 28.97
C VAL A 232 -0.21 -6.16 28.22
N THR A 233 -1.17 -5.38 28.69
CA THR A 233 -1.51 -4.06 28.16
C THR A 233 -1.89 -3.14 29.31
N GLY A 234 -1.22 -1.99 29.46
CA GLY A 234 -1.51 -1.00 30.51
C GLY A 234 -1.51 -1.59 31.93
N GLY A 235 -0.71 -2.63 32.19
CA GLY A 235 -0.65 -3.35 33.49
C GLY A 235 -1.72 -4.43 33.67
N GLU A 236 -2.73 -4.52 32.80
CA GLU A 236 -3.70 -5.63 32.76
C GLU A 236 -3.09 -6.87 32.11
N VAL A 237 -3.42 -8.03 32.63
CA VAL A 237 -3.03 -9.34 32.07
C VAL A 237 -4.24 -10.00 31.43
N LEU A 238 -4.16 -10.28 30.14
CA LEU A 238 -5.14 -11.03 29.39
C LEU A 238 -4.57 -12.42 29.05
N HIS A 239 -5.44 -13.42 28.98
CA HIS A 239 -5.11 -14.78 28.52
C HIS A 239 -5.88 -15.06 27.25
N ALA A 240 -5.21 -15.69 26.26
CA ALA A 240 -5.78 -16.04 24.97
C ALA A 240 -5.30 -17.41 24.53
N ASP A 241 -6.18 -18.19 23.89
CA ASP A 241 -5.84 -19.49 23.31
C ASP A 241 -4.95 -19.31 22.08
N ALA A 242 -5.14 -18.21 21.34
CA ALA A 242 -4.35 -17.86 20.16
C ALA A 242 -4.22 -16.35 19.97
N VAL A 243 -3.20 -15.92 19.20
CA VAL A 243 -2.91 -14.53 18.90
C VAL A 243 -2.74 -14.32 17.38
N VAL A 244 -3.33 -13.24 16.87
CA VAL A 244 -3.04 -12.71 15.56
C VAL A 244 -2.34 -11.35 15.71
N LEU A 245 -1.10 -11.25 15.25
CA LEU A 245 -0.35 -9.99 15.22
C LEU A 245 -0.58 -9.28 13.89
N ALA A 246 -1.35 -8.20 13.93
CA ALA A 246 -1.64 -7.33 12.78
C ALA A 246 -0.92 -5.98 12.88
N VAL A 247 0.25 -5.96 13.49
CA VAL A 247 1.06 -4.78 13.77
C VAL A 247 2.24 -4.67 12.79
N PRO A 248 2.87 -3.47 12.65
CA PRO A 248 4.09 -3.32 11.85
C PRO A 248 5.21 -4.26 12.31
N ALA A 249 6.08 -4.67 11.37
CA ALA A 249 7.14 -5.65 11.63
C ALA A 249 8.02 -5.30 12.85
N PRO A 250 8.45 -4.05 13.09
CA PRO A 250 9.24 -3.73 14.30
C PRO A 250 8.49 -3.98 15.60
N ALA A 251 7.17 -3.72 15.63
CA ALA A 251 6.36 -3.99 16.80
C ALA A 251 6.16 -5.50 17.02
N ALA A 252 5.93 -6.25 15.94
CA ALA A 252 5.87 -7.72 15.99
C ALA A 252 7.20 -8.32 16.46
N ALA A 253 8.34 -7.83 15.96
CA ALA A 253 9.67 -8.27 16.38
C ALA A 253 9.88 -8.07 17.88
N ARG A 254 9.53 -6.89 18.40
CA ARG A 254 9.62 -6.60 19.84
C ARG A 254 8.81 -7.59 20.68
N LEU A 255 7.58 -7.88 20.28
CA LEU A 255 6.68 -8.77 21.00
C LEU A 255 7.11 -10.25 20.94
N LEU A 256 7.77 -10.64 19.85
CA LEU A 256 8.17 -12.04 19.59
C LEU A 256 9.60 -12.38 20.05
N ARG A 257 10.35 -11.41 20.56
CA ARG A 257 11.80 -11.57 20.83
C ARG A 257 12.14 -12.72 21.72
N GLU A 258 11.31 -13.01 22.70
CA GLU A 258 11.55 -14.07 23.69
C GLU A 258 11.06 -15.44 23.19
N ASP A 259 9.84 -15.50 22.65
CA ASP A 259 9.20 -16.77 22.32
C ASP A 259 9.48 -17.24 20.89
N ALA A 260 9.79 -16.31 19.98
CA ALA A 260 10.11 -16.58 18.57
C ALA A 260 11.29 -15.74 18.08
N PRO A 261 12.52 -15.85 18.67
CA PRO A 261 13.66 -15.00 18.37
C PRO A 261 14.06 -15.04 16.90
N ALA A 262 13.91 -16.18 16.23
CA ALA A 262 14.19 -16.29 14.80
C ALA A 262 13.21 -15.45 13.95
N ALA A 263 11.93 -15.43 14.29
CA ALA A 263 10.96 -14.55 13.64
C ALA A 263 11.26 -13.07 13.95
N ALA A 264 11.58 -12.76 15.20
CA ALA A 264 11.91 -11.41 15.63
C ALA A 264 13.12 -10.83 14.86
N THR A 265 14.18 -11.61 14.67
CA THR A 265 15.37 -11.21 13.90
C THR A 265 15.03 -10.87 12.45
N GLU A 266 14.23 -11.71 11.79
CA GLU A 266 13.82 -11.47 10.41
C GLU A 266 12.88 -10.26 10.27
N LEU A 267 12.02 -10.02 11.26
CA LEU A 267 11.10 -8.89 11.30
C LEU A 267 11.82 -7.56 11.61
N ASP A 268 12.81 -7.57 12.51
CA ASP A 268 13.64 -6.38 12.80
C ASP A 268 14.43 -5.91 11.56
N ALA A 269 14.72 -6.82 10.64
CA ALA A 269 15.41 -6.51 9.38
C ALA A 269 14.47 -5.96 8.28
N VAL A 270 13.17 -5.79 8.53
CA VAL A 270 12.24 -5.15 7.60
C VAL A 270 12.33 -3.64 7.73
N GLU A 271 12.96 -3.01 6.75
CA GLU A 271 13.04 -1.56 6.68
C GLU A 271 11.68 -0.95 6.27
N TYR A 272 11.47 0.30 6.67
CA TYR A 272 10.26 1.05 6.33
C TYR A 272 10.63 2.38 5.69
N ALA A 273 9.85 2.80 4.69
CA ALA A 273 9.87 4.16 4.22
C ALA A 273 8.89 5.00 5.03
N GLY A 274 9.37 6.13 5.53
CA GLY A 274 8.54 7.17 6.10
C GLY A 274 8.03 8.13 5.03
N MET A 275 6.87 8.76 5.26
CA MET A 275 6.34 9.80 4.38
C MET A 275 5.49 10.80 5.12
N ALA A 276 5.47 12.02 4.60
CA ALA A 276 4.51 13.05 4.95
C ALA A 276 3.54 13.28 3.78
N LEU A 277 2.26 13.43 4.11
CA LEU A 277 1.24 13.88 3.17
C LEU A 277 0.79 15.27 3.61
N VAL A 278 0.84 16.22 2.68
CA VAL A 278 0.37 17.60 2.89
C VAL A 278 -0.92 17.77 2.12
N THR A 279 -2.03 17.92 2.83
CA THR A 279 -3.33 18.23 2.25
C THR A 279 -3.55 19.73 2.27
N LEU A 280 -3.93 20.29 1.14
CA LEU A 280 -4.07 21.73 0.92
C LEU A 280 -5.49 22.02 0.42
N ALA A 281 -6.19 22.96 1.09
CA ALA A 281 -7.52 23.42 0.71
C ALA A 281 -7.46 24.84 0.17
N PHE A 282 -7.93 25.03 -1.05
CA PHE A 282 -8.01 26.34 -1.74
C PHE A 282 -9.46 26.69 -1.99
N ARG A 283 -9.79 27.99 -1.99
CA ARG A 283 -11.04 28.46 -2.59
C ARG A 283 -10.89 28.38 -4.11
N ARG A 284 -11.88 27.82 -4.79
CA ARG A 284 -11.86 27.74 -6.26
C ARG A 284 -11.75 29.12 -6.91
N SER A 285 -12.36 30.13 -6.29
CA SER A 285 -12.28 31.54 -6.75
C SER A 285 -10.88 32.12 -6.76
N ASP A 286 -9.97 31.57 -5.96
CA ASP A 286 -8.60 32.08 -5.83
C ASP A 286 -7.64 31.43 -6.84
N LEU A 287 -8.11 30.40 -7.56
CA LEU A 287 -7.34 29.66 -8.56
C LEU A 287 -7.55 30.28 -9.94
N ALA A 288 -6.47 30.78 -10.56
CA ALA A 288 -6.52 31.35 -11.92
C ALA A 288 -6.96 30.30 -12.94
N GLU A 289 -6.44 29.06 -12.80
CA GLU A 289 -6.83 27.89 -13.58
C GLU A 289 -6.88 26.68 -12.68
N LEU A 290 -7.87 25.80 -12.91
CA LEU A 290 -7.93 24.52 -12.20
C LEU A 290 -6.99 23.53 -12.89
N PRO A 291 -6.13 22.82 -12.12
CA PRO A 291 -5.28 21.80 -12.70
C PRO A 291 -6.13 20.68 -13.31
N SER A 292 -5.67 20.13 -14.44
CA SER A 292 -6.36 19.04 -15.12
C SER A 292 -5.86 17.66 -14.68
N GLY A 293 -6.69 16.62 -14.83
CA GLY A 293 -6.34 15.24 -14.51
C GLY A 293 -6.45 14.91 -13.02
N SER A 294 -5.92 13.76 -12.62
CA SER A 294 -5.98 13.25 -11.24
C SER A 294 -4.74 13.61 -10.41
N GLY A 295 -3.70 14.17 -11.03
CA GLY A 295 -2.44 14.50 -10.39
C GLY A 295 -1.23 14.09 -11.20
N PHE A 296 -0.05 14.13 -10.57
CA PHE A 296 1.20 13.78 -11.22
C PHE A 296 2.19 13.10 -10.25
N LEU A 297 3.09 12.32 -10.83
CA LEU A 297 4.25 11.73 -10.15
C LEU A 297 5.50 12.53 -10.48
N VAL A 298 6.49 12.46 -9.60
CA VAL A 298 7.77 13.17 -9.77
C VAL A 298 8.93 12.18 -9.64
N PRO A 299 9.69 11.96 -10.72
CA PRO A 299 10.90 11.15 -10.69
C PRO A 299 11.96 11.77 -9.77
N PRO A 300 12.66 10.96 -8.94
CA PRO A 300 13.75 11.47 -8.09
C PRO A 300 14.85 12.17 -8.88
N VAL A 301 15.13 11.73 -10.11
CA VAL A 301 16.16 12.29 -10.99
C VAL A 301 15.92 13.77 -11.33
N ASP A 302 14.69 14.26 -11.21
CA ASP A 302 14.35 15.68 -11.45
C ASP A 302 14.58 16.57 -10.20
N GLY A 303 15.02 15.98 -9.05
CA GLY A 303 15.51 16.71 -7.87
C GLY A 303 14.46 17.53 -7.11
N ARG A 304 13.17 17.23 -7.27
CA ARG A 304 12.07 17.94 -6.61
C ARG A 304 11.81 17.41 -5.21
N ARG A 305 11.15 18.22 -4.37
CA ARG A 305 10.87 17.90 -2.98
C ARG A 305 9.69 16.95 -2.83
N ILE A 306 8.59 17.21 -3.57
CA ILE A 306 7.45 16.31 -3.61
C ILE A 306 7.76 15.11 -4.52
N LYS A 307 7.21 13.95 -4.18
CA LYS A 307 7.27 12.74 -5.04
C LYS A 307 6.01 12.54 -5.86
N ALA A 308 4.91 13.17 -5.46
CA ALA A 308 3.63 13.15 -6.18
C ALA A 308 2.72 14.27 -5.71
N SER A 309 1.76 14.64 -6.56
CA SER A 309 0.58 15.40 -6.17
C SER A 309 -0.68 14.69 -6.66
N THR A 310 -1.73 14.68 -5.83
CA THR A 310 -3.06 14.19 -6.20
C THR A 310 -4.06 15.33 -6.13
N PHE A 311 -4.80 15.56 -7.21
CA PHE A 311 -5.87 16.54 -7.26
C PHE A 311 -7.16 15.87 -6.79
N SER A 312 -7.36 15.81 -5.47
CA SER A 312 -8.44 15.04 -4.85
C SER A 312 -9.82 15.49 -5.32
N SER A 313 -10.03 16.80 -5.49
CA SER A 313 -11.29 17.35 -6.02
C SER A 313 -11.59 16.94 -7.47
N ASN A 314 -10.55 16.71 -8.29
CA ASN A 314 -10.75 16.21 -9.65
C ASN A 314 -10.94 14.69 -9.68
N LYS A 315 -10.24 14.00 -8.78
CA LYS A 315 -10.21 12.55 -8.75
C LYS A 315 -11.53 11.96 -8.21
N TRP A 316 -12.12 12.62 -7.22
CA TRP A 316 -13.28 12.09 -6.51
C TRP A 316 -14.52 12.99 -6.72
N GLY A 317 -15.49 12.51 -7.49
CA GLY A 317 -16.71 13.24 -7.77
C GLY A 317 -17.55 13.54 -6.52
N TRP A 318 -17.52 12.68 -5.51
CA TRP A 318 -18.17 12.93 -4.23
C TRP A 318 -17.60 14.15 -3.50
N LEU A 319 -16.28 14.38 -3.62
CA LEU A 319 -15.62 15.50 -2.97
C LEU A 319 -16.00 16.83 -3.64
N GLU A 320 -16.06 16.86 -4.98
CA GLU A 320 -16.55 18.02 -5.72
C GLU A 320 -17.99 18.35 -5.38
N ARG A 321 -18.86 17.34 -5.26
CA ARG A 321 -20.28 17.53 -4.88
C ARG A 321 -20.45 18.02 -3.45
N SER A 322 -19.61 17.58 -2.51
CA SER A 322 -19.70 17.97 -1.10
C SER A 322 -19.10 19.34 -0.80
N ALA A 323 -18.17 19.81 -1.62
CA ALA A 323 -17.46 21.08 -1.43
C ALA A 323 -17.20 21.79 -2.76
N PRO A 324 -18.25 22.29 -3.45
CA PRO A 324 -18.12 22.86 -4.80
C PRO A 324 -17.25 24.13 -4.84
N ASP A 325 -17.16 24.88 -3.75
CA ASP A 325 -16.37 26.12 -3.65
C ASP A 325 -14.92 25.87 -3.21
N ALA A 326 -14.58 24.65 -2.83
CA ALA A 326 -13.25 24.26 -2.42
C ALA A 326 -12.55 23.44 -3.51
N PHE A 327 -11.23 23.59 -3.58
CA PHE A 327 -10.35 22.73 -4.35
C PHE A 327 -9.31 22.11 -3.42
N LEU A 328 -9.38 20.81 -3.27
CA LEU A 328 -8.47 20.06 -2.42
C LEU A 328 -7.47 19.28 -3.28
N LEU A 329 -6.23 19.40 -2.93
CA LEU A 329 -5.16 18.56 -3.44
C LEU A 329 -4.25 18.17 -2.31
N ARG A 330 -3.44 17.15 -2.56
CA ARG A 330 -2.41 16.75 -1.61
C ARG A 330 -1.11 16.43 -2.31
N THR A 331 -0.01 16.67 -1.61
CA THR A 331 1.33 16.28 -2.03
C THR A 331 1.88 15.24 -1.09
N SER A 332 2.87 14.48 -1.56
CA SER A 332 3.59 13.53 -0.71
C SER A 332 5.10 13.78 -0.78
N LEU A 333 5.75 13.74 0.39
CA LEU A 333 7.18 13.93 0.58
C LEU A 333 7.76 12.75 1.36
N GLY A 334 9.05 12.49 1.17
CA GLY A 334 9.76 11.38 1.81
C GLY A 334 9.75 10.10 0.96
N ARG A 335 10.93 9.50 0.86
CA ARG A 335 11.22 8.22 0.22
C ARG A 335 12.03 7.37 1.18
N HIS A 336 12.21 6.11 0.86
CA HIS A 336 13.04 5.21 1.65
C HIS A 336 14.46 5.78 1.85
N ARG A 337 14.89 5.86 3.11
CA ARG A 337 16.15 6.50 3.55
C ARG A 337 16.24 8.01 3.29
N GLU A 338 15.12 8.69 3.12
CA GLU A 338 15.02 10.15 3.04
C GLU A 338 14.13 10.68 4.18
N ASP A 339 14.52 10.40 5.43
CA ASP A 339 13.70 10.70 6.61
C ASP A 339 13.74 12.19 7.01
N GLU A 340 14.58 13.01 6.37
CA GLU A 340 14.67 14.46 6.65
C GLU A 340 13.30 15.15 6.63
N ALA A 341 12.46 14.81 5.64
CA ALA A 341 11.15 15.41 5.50
C ALA A 341 10.23 15.16 6.73
N LEU A 342 10.40 14.03 7.42
CA LEU A 342 9.57 13.69 8.58
C LEU A 342 9.87 14.53 9.80
N GLY A 343 11.10 15.05 9.91
CA GLY A 343 11.55 15.90 11.02
C GLY A 343 11.26 17.38 10.82
N LEU A 344 10.80 17.80 9.64
CA LEU A 344 10.54 19.21 9.36
C LEU A 344 9.24 19.70 10.00
N PRO A 345 9.14 20.99 10.38
CA PRO A 345 7.89 21.63 10.77
C PRO A 345 6.84 21.56 9.65
N ASP A 346 5.55 21.61 10.03
CA ASP A 346 4.44 21.56 9.08
C ASP A 346 4.50 22.69 8.07
N GLU A 347 4.82 23.89 8.51
CA GLU A 347 4.93 25.08 7.67
C GLU A 347 6.00 24.92 6.58
N GLU A 348 7.11 24.25 6.91
CA GLU A 348 8.19 23.99 5.95
C GLU A 348 7.75 22.96 4.90
N LEU A 349 7.03 21.90 5.28
CA LEU A 349 6.49 20.91 4.36
C LEU A 349 5.43 21.53 3.42
N VAL A 350 4.59 22.40 3.96
CA VAL A 350 3.62 23.19 3.18
C VAL A 350 4.35 24.09 2.20
N ALA A 351 5.37 24.83 2.64
CA ALA A 351 6.13 25.76 1.79
C ALA A 351 6.84 25.02 0.64
N ARG A 352 7.47 23.87 0.92
CA ARG A 352 8.10 23.00 -0.09
C ARG A 352 7.08 22.50 -1.12
N SER A 353 5.91 22.09 -0.65
CA SER A 353 4.81 21.65 -1.51
C SER A 353 4.31 22.75 -2.43
N LEU A 354 4.10 23.95 -1.90
CA LEU A 354 3.65 25.11 -2.67
C LEU A 354 4.69 25.55 -3.71
N THR A 355 5.97 25.50 -3.37
CA THR A 355 7.07 25.81 -4.30
C THR A 355 7.05 24.88 -5.51
N ASP A 356 6.99 23.56 -5.26
CA ASP A 356 6.98 22.56 -6.34
C ASP A 356 5.66 22.62 -7.15
N LEU A 357 4.52 22.89 -6.52
CA LEU A 357 3.23 23.09 -7.22
C LEU A 357 3.22 24.34 -8.08
N ALA A 358 3.84 25.44 -7.64
CA ALA A 358 3.97 26.64 -8.44
C ALA A 358 4.79 26.39 -9.71
N GLU A 359 5.88 25.64 -9.61
CA GLU A 359 6.71 25.29 -10.76
C GLU A 359 6.03 24.27 -11.70
N ALA A 360 5.34 23.28 -11.15
CA ALA A 360 4.73 22.21 -11.93
C ALA A 360 3.46 22.64 -12.69
N ILE A 361 2.61 23.44 -12.04
CA ILE A 361 1.25 23.76 -12.52
C ILE A 361 0.89 25.24 -12.41
N GLY A 362 1.84 26.11 -12.10
CA GLY A 362 1.58 27.55 -11.98
C GLY A 362 0.71 27.93 -10.77
N LEU A 363 0.59 27.07 -9.77
CA LEU A 363 -0.26 27.30 -8.59
C LEU A 363 0.39 28.33 -7.65
N THR A 364 -0.12 29.56 -7.65
CA THR A 364 0.37 30.68 -6.82
C THR A 364 -0.60 31.09 -5.71
N ALA A 365 -1.80 30.56 -5.72
CA ALA A 365 -2.80 30.80 -4.68
C ALA A 365 -2.33 30.25 -3.32
N ARG A 366 -2.80 30.88 -2.23
CA ARG A 366 -2.54 30.41 -0.88
C ARG A 366 -3.69 29.50 -0.42
N PRO A 367 -3.38 28.36 0.17
CA PRO A 367 -4.42 27.54 0.80
C PRO A 367 -5.03 28.30 1.98
N TYR A 368 -6.33 28.17 2.18
CA TYR A 368 -7.01 28.74 3.35
C TYR A 368 -6.94 27.81 4.56
N ASP A 369 -6.65 26.52 4.33
CA ASP A 369 -6.38 25.54 5.38
C ASP A 369 -5.42 24.44 4.88
N THR A 370 -4.67 23.85 5.81
CA THR A 370 -3.66 22.81 5.52
C THR A 370 -3.60 21.77 6.62
N PHE A 371 -3.27 20.54 6.27
CA PHE A 371 -3.02 19.48 7.23
C PHE A 371 -1.83 18.63 6.80
N VAL A 372 -0.94 18.32 7.74
CA VAL A 372 0.21 17.44 7.52
C VAL A 372 0.04 16.15 8.29
N SER A 373 -0.09 15.03 7.59
CA SER A 373 -0.06 13.70 8.19
C SER A 373 1.30 13.04 7.97
N ARG A 374 1.86 12.46 9.05
CA ARG A 374 3.16 11.76 9.04
C ARG A 374 2.98 10.28 9.32
N PHE A 375 3.61 9.47 8.50
CA PHE A 375 3.66 8.02 8.64
C PHE A 375 5.12 7.58 8.73
N THR A 376 5.67 7.52 9.94
CA THR A 376 7.08 7.18 10.19
C THR A 376 7.42 5.75 9.77
N ALA A 377 6.54 4.80 10.03
CA ALA A 377 6.60 3.44 9.51
C ALA A 377 5.51 3.28 8.43
N GLY A 378 5.60 4.09 7.37
CA GLY A 378 4.57 4.19 6.35
C GLY A 378 4.46 2.92 5.53
N LEU A 379 5.51 2.53 4.84
CA LEU A 379 5.51 1.42 3.88
C LEU A 379 6.71 0.49 4.12
N PRO A 380 6.48 -0.80 4.42
CA PRO A 380 7.55 -1.78 4.49
C PRO A 380 8.22 -1.95 3.13
N GLN A 381 9.53 -2.11 3.14
CA GLN A 381 10.32 -2.31 1.94
C GLN A 381 10.44 -3.80 1.62
N TYR A 382 10.36 -4.12 0.35
CA TYR A 382 10.42 -5.47 -0.17
C TYR A 382 11.66 -5.66 -1.03
N PRO A 383 12.86 -5.74 -0.44
CA PRO A 383 14.09 -5.99 -1.20
C PRO A 383 14.11 -7.40 -1.78
N VAL A 384 15.05 -7.66 -2.69
CA VAL A 384 15.33 -9.02 -3.17
C VAL A 384 15.50 -9.99 -2.00
N GLY A 385 14.81 -11.13 -2.06
CA GLY A 385 14.77 -12.13 -0.98
C GLY A 385 13.70 -11.89 0.09
N HIS A 386 12.88 -10.82 -0.02
CA HIS A 386 11.79 -10.56 0.93
C HIS A 386 10.77 -11.71 1.04
N PRO A 387 10.32 -12.36 -0.06
CA PRO A 387 9.40 -13.50 0.06
C PRO A 387 9.98 -14.66 0.86
N ASP A 388 11.29 -14.92 0.75
CA ASP A 388 11.96 -15.98 1.50
C ASP A 388 12.09 -15.61 2.99
N ARG A 389 12.32 -14.32 3.29
CA ARG A 389 12.25 -13.78 4.66
C ARG A 389 10.87 -14.04 5.27
N VAL A 390 9.80 -13.69 4.57
CA VAL A 390 8.42 -13.93 5.04
C VAL A 390 8.17 -15.42 5.31
N ALA A 391 8.65 -16.30 4.44
CA ALA A 391 8.55 -17.74 4.65
C ALA A 391 9.27 -18.19 5.95
N ARG A 392 10.48 -17.66 6.23
CA ARG A 392 11.21 -17.96 7.48
C ARG A 392 10.49 -17.42 8.71
N VAL A 393 9.92 -16.20 8.64
CA VAL A 393 9.09 -15.63 9.72
C VAL A 393 7.91 -16.54 10.05
N ARG A 394 7.16 -16.97 9.02
CA ARG A 394 6.00 -17.85 9.19
C ARG A 394 6.39 -19.19 9.78
N ALA A 395 7.42 -19.83 9.25
CA ALA A 395 7.90 -21.10 9.78
C ALA A 395 8.38 -20.99 11.25
N ALA A 396 8.90 -19.85 11.66
CA ALA A 396 9.27 -19.60 13.04
C ALA A 396 8.03 -19.40 13.95
N ALA A 397 7.01 -18.67 13.47
CA ALA A 397 5.76 -18.46 14.19
C ALA A 397 4.97 -19.78 14.37
N GLU A 398 4.90 -20.61 13.32
CA GLU A 398 4.25 -21.93 13.37
C GLU A 398 4.84 -22.83 14.45
N ARG A 399 6.17 -22.80 14.67
CA ARG A 399 6.83 -23.59 15.72
C ARG A 399 6.43 -23.20 17.14
N VAL A 400 6.06 -21.93 17.35
CA VAL A 400 5.58 -21.47 18.68
C VAL A 400 4.15 -21.91 18.93
N GLY A 401 3.36 -22.06 17.88
CA GLY A 401 1.97 -22.51 17.91
C GLY A 401 0.97 -21.44 18.34
N ALA A 402 -0.23 -21.55 17.84
CA ALA A 402 -1.35 -20.65 18.12
C ALA A 402 -1.03 -19.15 17.91
N LEU A 403 -0.18 -18.86 16.92
CA LEU A 403 0.28 -17.54 16.53
C LEU A 403 0.18 -17.39 15.01
N ALA A 404 -0.43 -16.29 14.55
CA ALA A 404 -0.42 -15.91 13.17
C ALA A 404 -0.03 -14.43 12.99
N LEU A 405 0.51 -14.10 11.82
CA LEU A 405 1.00 -12.78 11.45
C LEU A 405 0.31 -12.32 10.17
N CYS A 406 -0.14 -11.07 10.14
CA CYS A 406 -0.75 -10.48 8.95
C CYS A 406 -0.43 -8.99 8.81
N GLY A 407 -0.69 -8.45 7.63
CA GLY A 407 -0.51 -7.03 7.33
C GLY A 407 0.48 -6.76 6.23
N ALA A 408 0.78 -5.48 6.04
CA ALA A 408 1.54 -4.96 4.91
C ALA A 408 3.00 -5.44 4.82
N ALA A 409 3.56 -6.00 5.89
CA ALA A 409 4.96 -6.47 5.91
C ALA A 409 5.16 -7.84 5.22
N TYR A 410 4.10 -8.52 4.79
CA TYR A 410 4.17 -9.92 4.38
C TYR A 410 3.83 -10.15 2.89
N ASP A 411 2.57 -9.97 2.50
CA ASP A 411 2.06 -10.43 1.19
C ASP A 411 1.67 -9.30 0.22
N GLY A 412 2.05 -8.07 0.55
CA GLY A 412 1.76 -6.89 -0.25
C GLY A 412 1.27 -5.71 0.59
N VAL A 413 1.67 -4.52 0.19
CA VAL A 413 1.37 -3.26 0.90
C VAL A 413 -0.03 -2.73 0.61
N GLY A 414 -0.70 -3.22 -0.45
CA GLY A 414 -2.04 -2.77 -0.84
C GLY A 414 -3.13 -3.23 0.13
N ILE A 415 -4.18 -2.44 0.27
CA ILE A 415 -5.33 -2.73 1.15
C ILE A 415 -5.91 -4.12 0.90
N PRO A 416 -6.18 -4.55 -0.37
CA PRO A 416 -6.69 -5.90 -0.63
C PRO A 416 -5.73 -7.00 -0.15
N ALA A 417 -4.42 -6.81 -0.30
CA ALA A 417 -3.41 -7.77 0.16
C ALA A 417 -3.40 -7.88 1.70
N CYS A 418 -3.52 -6.74 2.40
CA CYS A 418 -3.63 -6.74 3.86
C CYS A 418 -4.88 -7.47 4.35
N ILE A 419 -6.03 -7.29 3.68
CA ILE A 419 -7.28 -7.99 4.01
C ILE A 419 -7.14 -9.50 3.76
N ALA A 420 -6.57 -9.90 2.60
CA ALA A 420 -6.31 -11.31 2.30
C ALA A 420 -5.35 -11.95 3.31
N SER A 421 -4.29 -11.22 3.70
CA SER A 421 -3.34 -11.65 4.73
C SER A 421 -4.02 -11.88 6.08
N ALA A 422 -4.94 -10.97 6.47
CA ALA A 422 -5.73 -11.12 7.70
C ALA A 422 -6.64 -12.34 7.65
N ALA A 423 -7.34 -12.55 6.54
CA ALA A 423 -8.19 -13.72 6.35
C ALA A 423 -7.38 -15.05 6.43
N ALA A 424 -6.19 -15.07 5.82
CA ALA A 424 -5.29 -16.22 5.90
C ALA A 424 -4.80 -16.48 7.33
N ALA A 425 -4.48 -15.43 8.09
CA ALA A 425 -4.06 -15.53 9.49
C ALA A 425 -5.19 -16.08 10.38
N VAL A 426 -6.42 -15.60 10.20
CA VAL A 426 -7.59 -16.11 10.92
C VAL A 426 -7.82 -17.59 10.60
N ALA A 427 -7.76 -17.99 9.32
CA ALA A 427 -7.92 -19.39 8.92
C ALA A 427 -6.82 -20.30 9.48
N ALA A 428 -5.60 -19.79 9.65
CA ALA A 428 -4.51 -20.53 10.28
C ALA A 428 -4.78 -20.77 11.77
N VAL A 429 -5.21 -19.74 12.48
CA VAL A 429 -5.56 -19.85 13.92
C VAL A 429 -6.78 -20.77 14.15
N ASP A 430 -7.82 -20.63 13.31
CA ASP A 430 -9.04 -21.44 13.43
C ASP A 430 -8.75 -22.95 13.32
N ARG A 431 -7.86 -23.34 12.39
CA ARG A 431 -7.39 -24.74 12.28
C ARG A 431 -6.68 -25.24 13.53
N LEU A 432 -5.93 -24.37 14.21
CA LEU A 432 -5.21 -24.75 15.44
C LEU A 432 -6.12 -24.87 16.66
N LEU A 433 -7.22 -24.12 16.68
CA LEU A 433 -8.19 -24.12 17.78
C LEU A 433 -9.30 -25.17 17.60
N THR A 434 -9.49 -25.68 16.39
CA THR A 434 -10.48 -26.73 16.10
C THR A 434 -9.78 -28.10 16.19
N PRO A 435 -10.05 -28.95 17.19
CA PRO A 435 -9.48 -30.31 17.22
C PRO A 435 -9.90 -31.05 15.95
N GLU A 436 -8.96 -31.76 15.32
CA GLU A 436 -9.34 -32.77 14.34
C GLU A 436 -10.27 -33.75 15.03
N THR A 437 -11.54 -33.80 14.64
CA THR A 437 -12.44 -34.89 15.01
C THR A 437 -11.88 -36.12 14.35
N GLY A 438 -11.07 -36.86 15.11
CA GLY A 438 -10.52 -38.14 14.68
C GLY A 438 -11.65 -39.04 14.25
N ASP A 439 -11.70 -39.38 12.99
CA ASP A 439 -12.55 -40.43 12.45
C ASP A 439 -12.03 -41.78 12.96
N GLY A 440 -12.48 -42.11 14.19
CA GLY A 440 -12.18 -43.35 14.88
C GLY A 440 -13.18 -44.44 14.51
N SER A 441 -13.38 -44.72 13.23
CA SER A 441 -14.09 -45.94 12.80
C SER A 441 -13.10 -47.04 12.42
N THR A 442 -12.43 -47.61 13.40
CA THR A 442 -11.88 -48.96 13.27
C THR A 442 -13.02 -49.97 13.58
N GLU A 443 -13.80 -50.30 12.56
CA GLU A 443 -14.62 -51.50 12.59
C GLU A 443 -13.71 -52.72 12.76
N ARG A 444 -13.67 -53.25 13.98
CA ARG A 444 -13.18 -54.61 14.22
C ARG A 444 -14.24 -55.56 13.71
N THR A 445 -14.10 -56.05 12.50
CA THR A 445 -14.78 -57.23 12.03
C THR A 445 -14.18 -58.43 12.76
N MET A 446 -14.88 -58.93 13.81
CA MET A 446 -14.63 -60.28 14.34
C MET A 446 -15.25 -61.25 13.36
N GLY A 447 -14.42 -62.03 12.66
CA GLY A 447 -14.85 -63.21 11.94
C GLY A 447 -15.10 -64.37 12.92
N ALA A 448 -16.23 -65.02 12.74
CA ALA A 448 -16.49 -66.35 13.14
C ALA A 448 -16.21 -67.30 12.00
#